data_f27cbccc93988f0540ba96f7be0dd1e4
#
_entry.id   f27cbccc93988f0540ba96f7be0dd1e4
#
_cell.length_a   1.000
_cell.length_b   1.000
_cell.length_c   1.000
_cell.angle_alpha   90.00
_cell.angle_beta   90.00
_cell.angle_gamma   90.00
#
_symmetry.space_group_name_H-M   'P 1'
#
loop_
_entity.id
_entity.type
_entity.pdbx_description
1 polymer ?
#
loop_
_entity_poly.entity_id
_entity_poly.type
_entity_poly.pdbx_seq_one_letter_code
_entity_poly.pdbx_strand_id
1 'polypeptide(L)'
;MTSRSTPPLSSSGSSSPKEVLGIRAQELLSKAGGAVENIIGRHIETTAEAPLFDGAPVAKVWYRLPLSGAMSGDGSEYHIYIKKGFTSRLCLFFSGGGVAWNAFTAARPVTGSAVAAGAPNYYWNNLRPFTQFMNINIGITETDTARNPFVDWNFVVITYATGDFHVGRGDFLYTSEDGRQEILHFHGYENFRESMKAAVSLFPNPSKLLIAGDSAGAFAVPALSGIITDEFYPDCRDITLFSDSAQLLYKDWRQTARDIWKADKQFWEPLHTDNIFLDWYGELLSTRPDRFRCLYASTTHDYLLSTFLNDVMNKSYSTDSAVQGLFYRQLQEMVRQLRSICPGMAFFISDWKHLVPSQGGTVHTAVRQPFFYLKTRENISMAEWLSDAACGKLQDVGMELLEQKEAGC
;
A
#
# COMPACT_ATOMS: atom_id res chain seq x y z
N MET A 1 10.12 42.28 -46.00
CA MET A 1 9.74 42.34 -44.61
C MET A 1 9.07 41.02 -44.29
N THR A 2 9.85 40.07 -43.80
CA THR A 2 9.40 38.70 -43.45
C THR A 2 9.33 38.58 -41.93
N SER A 3 8.12 38.49 -41.40
CA SER A 3 7.88 38.28 -39.98
C SER A 3 8.07 36.77 -39.64
N ARG A 4 9.07 36.46 -38.84
CA ARG A 4 9.26 35.16 -38.22
C ARG A 4 8.32 35.03 -37.01
N SER A 5 7.43 34.07 -37.08
CA SER A 5 6.63 33.62 -35.94
C SER A 5 7.46 32.67 -35.06
N THR A 6 7.67 33.02 -33.82
CA THR A 6 8.23 32.18 -32.78
C THR A 6 7.19 31.16 -32.30
N PRO A 7 7.56 29.88 -32.08
CA PRO A 7 6.65 28.90 -31.48
C PRO A 7 6.48 29.16 -29.98
N PRO A 8 5.35 28.80 -29.38
CA PRO A 8 5.10 28.99 -27.95
C PRO A 8 5.98 28.04 -27.10
N LEU A 9 6.55 28.60 -26.06
CA LEU A 9 7.28 27.88 -25.02
C LEU A 9 6.34 26.85 -24.34
N SER A 10 6.78 25.59 -24.33
CA SER A 10 6.16 24.53 -23.52
C SER A 10 6.24 24.92 -22.07
N SER A 11 5.10 25.03 -21.41
CA SER A 11 5.01 25.17 -19.97
C SER A 11 5.54 23.90 -19.31
N SER A 12 6.76 23.94 -18.80
CA SER A 12 7.27 22.98 -17.84
C SER A 12 6.35 23.05 -16.60
N GLY A 13 5.57 22.01 -16.35
CA GLY A 13 4.76 21.88 -15.14
C GLY A 13 5.67 21.94 -13.92
N SER A 14 5.67 23.07 -13.23
CA SER A 14 6.31 23.19 -11.93
C SER A 14 5.48 22.40 -10.92
N SER A 15 6.07 21.37 -10.32
CA SER A 15 5.49 20.68 -9.17
C SER A 15 5.16 21.70 -8.07
N SER A 16 4.00 21.52 -7.42
CA SER A 16 3.59 22.43 -6.34
C SER A 16 4.59 22.39 -5.18
N PRO A 17 4.72 23.47 -4.39
CA PRO A 17 5.59 23.47 -3.22
C PRO A 17 5.29 22.31 -2.23
N LYS A 18 4.04 21.83 -2.17
CA LYS A 18 3.62 20.67 -1.35
C LYS A 18 4.11 19.35 -1.93
N GLU A 19 4.11 19.18 -3.26
CA GLU A 19 4.67 17.99 -3.95
C GLU A 19 6.17 17.88 -3.72
N VAL A 20 6.87 19.00 -3.82
CA VAL A 20 8.31 19.08 -3.54
C VAL A 20 8.61 18.80 -2.07
N LEU A 21 7.71 19.21 -1.16
CA LEU A 21 7.87 18.96 0.28
C LEU A 21 7.66 17.47 0.62
N GLY A 22 6.66 16.81 0.02
CA GLY A 22 6.42 15.36 0.17
C GLY A 22 7.59 14.52 -0.34
N ILE A 23 8.11 14.85 -1.51
CA ILE A 23 9.28 14.19 -2.10
C ILE A 23 10.52 14.42 -1.24
N ARG A 24 10.76 15.65 -0.79
CA ARG A 24 11.89 15.97 0.09
C ARG A 24 11.77 15.34 1.47
N ALA A 25 10.57 15.18 2.03
CA ALA A 25 10.37 14.48 3.29
C ALA A 25 10.75 13.00 3.17
N GLN A 26 10.38 12.32 2.08
CA GLN A 26 10.81 10.95 1.80
C GLN A 26 12.32 10.84 1.55
N GLU A 27 12.91 11.77 0.79
CA GLU A 27 14.37 11.82 0.59
C GLU A 27 15.13 12.10 1.88
N LEU A 28 14.61 12.95 2.77
CA LEU A 28 15.22 13.26 4.06
C LEU A 28 15.09 12.08 5.01
N LEU A 29 13.96 11.39 5.03
CA LEU A 29 13.77 10.15 5.80
C LEU A 29 14.71 9.04 5.34
N SER A 30 15.07 8.99 4.07
CA SER A 30 16.01 8.00 3.52
C SER A 30 17.49 8.36 3.72
N LYS A 31 17.81 9.63 4.00
CA LYS A 31 19.22 10.12 4.07
C LYS A 31 19.69 10.58 5.42
N ALA A 32 18.80 10.77 6.39
CA ALA A 32 19.15 11.50 7.60
C ALA A 32 18.75 10.76 8.87
N GLY A 33 19.76 10.39 9.64
CA GLY A 33 19.64 9.70 10.90
C GLY A 33 18.89 10.40 12.01
N GLY A 34 18.75 9.72 13.15
CA GLY A 34 17.90 10.03 14.29
C GLY A 34 17.88 11.49 14.81
N ALA A 35 18.89 12.33 14.49
CA ALA A 35 18.85 13.77 14.79
C ALA A 35 17.85 14.52 13.90
N VAL A 36 17.70 14.10 12.65
CA VAL A 36 16.75 14.69 11.70
C VAL A 36 15.35 14.13 11.95
N GLU A 37 15.23 12.89 12.40
CA GLU A 37 13.94 12.32 12.84
C GLU A 37 13.37 13.13 14.02
N ASN A 38 14.18 13.53 14.98
CA ASN A 38 13.77 14.42 16.07
C ASN A 38 13.40 15.83 15.61
N ILE A 39 14.09 16.36 14.60
CA ILE A 39 13.78 17.70 14.03
C ILE A 39 12.55 17.63 13.11
N ILE A 40 12.47 16.62 12.25
CA ILE A 40 11.30 16.36 11.40
C ILE A 40 10.14 15.89 12.28
N GLY A 41 10.34 15.03 13.26
CA GLY A 41 9.34 14.61 14.23
C GLY A 41 8.75 15.80 14.99
N ARG A 42 9.57 16.73 15.50
CA ARG A 42 9.09 17.97 16.15
C ARG A 42 8.41 18.94 15.18
N HIS A 43 8.87 18.99 13.93
CA HIS A 43 8.22 19.85 12.92
C HIS A 43 6.91 19.25 12.43
N ILE A 44 6.80 17.92 12.42
CA ILE A 44 5.59 17.15 12.13
C ILE A 44 4.63 17.18 13.32
N GLU A 45 5.13 17.11 14.55
CA GLU A 45 4.35 17.36 15.78
C GLU A 45 3.72 18.75 15.81
N THR A 46 4.31 19.73 15.13
CA THR A 46 3.73 21.08 14.96
C THR A 46 2.82 21.23 13.74
N THR A 47 2.80 20.24 12.84
CA THR A 47 1.81 20.21 11.74
C THR A 47 0.53 19.59 12.29
N ALA A 48 -0.59 20.31 12.20
CA ALA A 48 -1.86 19.90 12.79
C ALA A 48 -2.19 18.43 12.50
N GLU A 49 -2.21 17.61 13.54
CA GLU A 49 -2.77 16.27 13.44
C GLU A 49 -4.21 16.35 12.93
N ALA A 50 -4.64 15.31 12.21
CA ALA A 50 -6.04 15.19 11.86
C ALA A 50 -6.89 15.24 13.14
N PRO A 51 -7.93 16.08 13.21
CA PRO A 51 -8.76 16.21 14.40
C PRO A 51 -9.35 14.85 14.79
N LEU A 52 -9.54 14.65 16.08
CA LEU A 52 -10.26 13.49 16.58
C LEU A 52 -11.70 13.53 16.09
N PHE A 53 -12.21 12.36 15.69
CA PHE A 53 -13.60 12.24 15.28
C PHE A 53 -14.52 12.36 16.51
N ASP A 54 -15.47 13.28 16.46
CA ASP A 54 -16.43 13.61 17.53
C ASP A 54 -17.88 13.17 17.22
N GLY A 55 -18.07 12.38 16.15
CA GLY A 55 -19.39 11.88 15.76
C GLY A 55 -20.07 12.64 14.61
N ALA A 56 -19.55 13.79 14.18
CA ALA A 56 -20.14 14.62 13.13
C ALA A 56 -19.11 15.03 12.06
N PRO A 57 -18.83 14.15 11.06
CA PRO A 57 -17.78 14.44 10.09
C PRO A 57 -18.20 15.56 9.12
N VAL A 58 -17.36 16.59 9.02
CA VAL A 58 -17.45 17.62 7.98
C VAL A 58 -16.92 17.03 6.67
N ALA A 59 -17.58 17.32 5.55
CA ALA A 59 -17.14 16.82 4.25
C ALA A 59 -15.75 17.33 3.87
N LYS A 60 -14.95 16.45 3.25
CA LYS A 60 -13.55 16.69 2.84
C LYS A 60 -12.55 16.93 3.96
N VAL A 61 -12.94 16.76 5.21
CA VAL A 61 -12.02 16.82 6.36
C VAL A 61 -11.64 15.40 6.76
N TRP A 62 -10.35 15.17 6.95
CA TRP A 62 -9.84 13.94 7.53
C TRP A 62 -9.95 13.98 9.05
N TYR A 63 -10.38 12.88 9.63
CA TYR A 63 -10.44 12.67 11.07
C TYR A 63 -9.65 11.44 11.47
N ARG A 64 -9.02 11.50 12.63
CA ARG A 64 -8.45 10.35 13.32
C ARG A 64 -9.51 9.73 14.21
N LEU A 65 -9.73 8.43 14.07
CA LEU A 65 -10.69 7.66 14.85
C LEU A 65 -9.94 6.53 15.59
N PRO A 66 -9.62 6.71 16.89
CA PRO A 66 -9.12 5.63 17.74
C PRO A 66 -10.14 4.51 17.86
N LEU A 67 -9.69 3.26 17.86
CA LEU A 67 -10.55 2.09 17.94
C LEU A 67 -10.27 1.33 19.24
N SER A 68 -11.24 1.30 20.14
CA SER A 68 -11.18 0.46 21.33
C SER A 68 -11.24 -1.01 20.91
N GLY A 69 -10.32 -1.84 21.40
CA GLY A 69 -10.21 -3.25 20.98
C GLY A 69 -9.26 -3.51 19.82
N ALA A 70 -8.68 -2.43 19.25
CA ALA A 70 -7.61 -2.50 18.27
C ALA A 70 -6.26 -2.09 18.91
N MET A 71 -5.15 -2.59 18.36
CA MET A 71 -3.82 -2.40 18.95
C MET A 71 -2.73 -2.43 17.89
N SER A 72 -1.71 -1.58 18.05
CA SER A 72 -0.49 -1.63 17.25
C SER A 72 0.42 -2.79 17.66
N GLY A 73 1.39 -3.13 16.84
CA GLY A 73 2.30 -4.26 17.07
C GLY A 73 3.16 -4.14 18.33
N ASP A 74 3.42 -2.93 18.81
CA ASP A 74 4.13 -2.66 20.06
C ASP A 74 3.20 -2.50 21.28
N GLY A 75 1.90 -2.77 21.12
CA GLY A 75 0.89 -2.63 22.18
C GLY A 75 0.32 -1.22 22.34
N SER A 76 0.77 -0.24 21.55
CA SER A 76 0.27 1.13 21.59
C SER A 76 -1.11 1.29 20.95
N GLU A 77 -1.71 2.46 21.14
CA GLU A 77 -3.02 2.83 20.57
C GLU A 77 -3.04 2.63 19.05
N TYR A 78 -4.17 2.13 18.57
CA TYR A 78 -4.45 2.01 17.14
C TYR A 78 -5.61 2.92 16.73
N HIS A 79 -5.50 3.51 15.56
CA HIS A 79 -6.53 4.36 14.97
C HIS A 79 -6.60 4.20 13.46
N ILE A 80 -7.74 4.56 12.90
CA ILE A 80 -7.95 4.69 11.45
C ILE A 80 -8.14 6.16 11.10
N TYR A 81 -8.05 6.46 9.79
CA TYR A 81 -8.46 7.76 9.28
C TYR A 81 -9.77 7.62 8.50
N ILE A 82 -10.67 8.58 8.72
CA ILE A 82 -11.94 8.65 8.02
C ILE A 82 -12.12 10.01 7.36
N LYS A 83 -12.77 10.02 6.21
CA LYS A 83 -13.16 11.22 5.48
C LYS A 83 -14.55 11.04 4.89
N LYS A 84 -15.46 11.97 5.18
CA LYS A 84 -16.75 12.07 4.49
C LYS A 84 -16.57 12.80 3.16
N GLY A 85 -17.12 12.24 2.08
CA GLY A 85 -17.24 12.87 0.79
C GLY A 85 -18.63 13.48 0.55
N PHE A 86 -18.92 13.79 -0.72
CA PHE A 86 -20.22 14.28 -1.15
C PHE A 86 -21.06 13.23 -1.88
N THR A 87 -20.49 12.03 -2.08
CA THR A 87 -21.17 10.93 -2.78
C THR A 87 -21.40 9.76 -1.82
N SER A 88 -22.24 8.80 -2.24
CA SER A 88 -22.42 7.53 -1.52
C SER A 88 -21.34 6.47 -1.89
N ARG A 89 -20.26 6.86 -2.58
CA ARG A 89 -19.15 5.98 -2.94
C ARG A 89 -18.19 5.86 -1.76
N LEU A 90 -17.64 4.68 -1.54
CA LEU A 90 -16.72 4.41 -0.42
C LEU A 90 -15.44 3.77 -0.94
N CYS A 91 -14.31 4.29 -0.49
CA CYS A 91 -13.02 3.64 -0.58
C CYS A 91 -12.62 3.10 0.80
N LEU A 92 -12.42 1.80 0.90
CA LEU A 92 -11.73 1.13 2.00
C LEU A 92 -10.29 0.94 1.57
N PHE A 93 -9.38 1.65 2.21
CA PHE A 93 -7.97 1.64 1.82
C PHE A 93 -7.12 0.98 2.91
N PHE A 94 -6.51 -0.16 2.56
CA PHE A 94 -5.55 -0.85 3.41
C PHE A 94 -4.16 -0.24 3.23
N SER A 95 -3.62 0.32 4.29
CA SER A 95 -2.27 0.88 4.26
C SER A 95 -1.20 -0.20 4.20
N GLY A 96 -0.15 0.06 3.45
CA GLY A 96 1.10 -0.68 3.53
C GLY A 96 1.95 -0.30 4.73
N GLY A 97 3.02 -1.04 4.93
CA GLY A 97 3.94 -0.80 6.04
C GLY A 97 4.88 -1.97 6.32
N GLY A 98 5.18 -2.79 5.32
CA GLY A 98 6.13 -3.90 5.41
C GLY A 98 5.55 -5.17 6.03
N VAL A 99 6.43 -6.11 6.46
CA VAL A 99 5.98 -7.41 6.97
C VAL A 99 7.04 -8.06 7.87
N ALA A 100 6.59 -8.75 8.93
CA ALA A 100 7.42 -9.59 9.79
C ALA A 100 7.05 -11.06 9.57
N TRP A 101 8.01 -11.88 9.13
CA TRP A 101 7.75 -13.30 8.81
C TRP A 101 8.57 -14.30 9.63
N ASN A 102 9.42 -13.82 10.53
CA ASN A 102 10.19 -14.65 11.47
C ASN A 102 10.74 -13.81 12.63
N ALA A 103 11.43 -14.42 13.57
CA ALA A 103 12.01 -13.72 14.73
C ALA A 103 13.03 -12.64 14.34
N PHE A 104 13.80 -12.85 13.26
CA PHE A 104 14.78 -11.88 12.79
C PHE A 104 14.12 -10.60 12.30
N THR A 105 13.05 -10.72 11.50
CA THR A 105 12.30 -9.58 10.97
C THR A 105 11.42 -8.92 12.04
N ALA A 106 10.85 -9.69 12.97
CA ALA A 106 10.10 -9.17 14.12
C ALA A 106 10.96 -8.27 15.02
N ALA A 107 12.25 -8.61 15.19
CA ALA A 107 13.19 -7.83 15.98
C ALA A 107 13.64 -6.51 15.30
N ARG A 108 13.19 -6.24 14.05
CA ARG A 108 13.63 -5.10 13.25
C ARG A 108 12.47 -4.28 12.69
N PRO A 109 11.66 -3.67 13.57
CA PRO A 109 10.67 -2.70 13.11
C PRO A 109 11.37 -1.48 12.48
N VAL A 110 10.62 -0.75 11.66
CA VAL A 110 11.12 0.50 11.07
C VAL A 110 11.35 1.54 12.18
N THR A 111 12.59 1.98 12.29
CA THR A 111 12.99 3.10 13.15
C THR A 111 13.80 4.09 12.34
N GLY A 112 13.80 5.36 12.73
CA GLY A 112 14.58 6.35 12.01
C GLY A 112 16.09 6.10 12.10
N SER A 113 16.58 5.55 13.20
CA SER A 113 17.98 5.16 13.34
C SER A 113 18.35 4.01 12.38
N ALA A 114 17.48 3.00 12.22
CA ALA A 114 17.72 1.92 11.27
C ALA A 114 17.72 2.42 9.83
N VAL A 115 16.72 3.25 9.46
CA VAL A 115 16.63 3.86 8.12
C VAL A 115 17.87 4.71 7.83
N ALA A 116 18.31 5.51 8.77
CA ALA A 116 19.50 6.37 8.62
C ALA A 116 20.80 5.59 8.45
N ALA A 117 20.92 4.48 9.17
CA ALA A 117 22.09 3.62 9.10
C ALA A 117 22.08 2.69 7.88
N GLY A 118 20.99 2.67 7.07
CA GLY A 118 20.79 1.66 6.02
C GLY A 118 20.69 0.24 6.58
N ALA A 119 20.31 0.11 7.86
CA ALA A 119 20.18 -1.18 8.52
C ALA A 119 18.86 -1.86 8.14
N PRO A 120 18.78 -3.21 8.18
CA PRO A 120 17.54 -3.92 7.90
C PRO A 120 16.38 -3.44 8.77
N ASN A 121 15.26 -3.15 8.13
CA ASN A 121 14.03 -2.74 8.79
C ASN A 121 12.85 -3.23 7.94
N TYR A 122 11.83 -3.85 8.57
CA TYR A 122 10.89 -4.69 7.82
C TYR A 122 9.45 -4.22 7.90
N TYR A 123 9.01 -3.57 8.99
CA TYR A 123 7.61 -3.23 9.17
C TYR A 123 7.42 -2.10 10.19
N TRP A 124 6.33 -1.36 10.07
CA TRP A 124 5.87 -0.44 11.09
C TRP A 124 5.19 -1.22 12.22
N ASN A 125 5.59 -0.96 13.47
CA ASN A 125 5.00 -1.59 14.66
C ASN A 125 4.12 -0.65 15.48
N ASN A 126 3.99 0.61 15.08
CA ASN A 126 3.12 1.61 15.72
C ASN A 126 2.71 2.71 14.75
N LEU A 127 1.75 3.53 15.18
CA LEU A 127 1.21 4.68 14.45
C LEU A 127 1.74 5.98 15.05
N ARG A 128 3.00 6.31 14.78
CA ARG A 128 3.61 7.58 15.18
C ARG A 128 3.00 8.75 14.38
N PRO A 129 3.04 9.99 14.91
CA PRO A 129 2.45 11.16 14.23
C PRO A 129 2.87 11.34 12.77
N PHE A 130 4.14 11.05 12.43
CA PHE A 130 4.61 11.17 11.05
C PHE A 130 3.97 10.15 10.08
N THR A 131 3.43 9.02 10.56
CA THR A 131 2.74 8.04 9.69
C THR A 131 1.47 8.63 9.08
N GLN A 132 0.92 9.70 9.66
CA GLN A 132 -0.22 10.42 9.09
C GLN A 132 0.05 10.87 7.65
N PHE A 133 1.26 11.39 7.36
CA PHE A 133 1.63 11.85 6.01
C PHE A 133 1.65 10.73 4.99
N MET A 134 1.87 9.50 5.44
CA MET A 134 1.83 8.32 4.57
C MET A 134 0.41 7.81 4.34
N ASN A 135 -0.55 8.25 5.14
CA ASN A 135 -1.91 7.72 5.13
C ASN A 135 -2.92 8.66 4.49
N ILE A 136 -2.81 9.97 4.71
CA ILE A 136 -3.80 10.96 4.27
C ILE A 136 -3.15 12.17 3.59
N ASN A 137 -3.94 12.88 2.79
CA ASN A 137 -3.54 14.07 2.04
C ASN A 137 -2.40 13.85 1.03
N ILE A 138 -2.31 12.64 0.47
CA ILE A 138 -1.35 12.27 -0.56
C ILE A 138 -1.97 11.32 -1.56
N GLY A 139 -1.68 11.49 -2.86
CA GLY A 139 -2.20 10.65 -3.93
C GLY A 139 -3.71 10.51 -3.90
N ILE A 140 -4.23 9.28 -3.89
CA ILE A 140 -5.69 9.02 -3.86
C ILE A 140 -6.40 9.65 -2.66
N THR A 141 -5.71 9.85 -1.54
CA THR A 141 -6.28 10.43 -0.31
C THR A 141 -6.23 11.96 -0.27
N GLU A 142 -5.67 12.61 -1.28
CA GLU A 142 -5.55 14.07 -1.34
C GLU A 142 -6.91 14.75 -1.46
N THR A 143 -7.12 15.86 -0.74
CA THR A 143 -8.39 16.58 -0.68
C THR A 143 -8.37 18.00 -1.25
N ASP A 144 -7.19 18.55 -1.49
CA ASP A 144 -7.00 19.94 -1.92
C ASP A 144 -6.95 20.11 -3.44
N THR A 145 -7.06 19.07 -4.24
CA THR A 145 -6.90 19.16 -5.68
C THR A 145 -8.08 18.65 -6.46
N ALA A 146 -8.54 19.44 -7.41
CA ALA A 146 -9.60 19.04 -8.35
C ALA A 146 -9.16 17.92 -9.33
N ARG A 147 -7.85 17.65 -9.43
CA ARG A 147 -7.34 16.56 -10.27
C ARG A 147 -7.52 15.18 -9.64
N ASN A 148 -7.85 15.09 -8.33
CA ASN A 148 -8.14 13.82 -7.70
C ASN A 148 -9.59 13.41 -7.97
N PRO A 149 -9.88 12.38 -8.79
CA PRO A 149 -11.24 11.95 -9.10
C PRO A 149 -11.95 11.30 -7.90
N PHE A 150 -11.21 11.01 -6.82
CA PHE A 150 -11.73 10.41 -5.58
C PHE A 150 -11.98 11.43 -4.47
N VAL A 151 -11.81 12.73 -4.74
CA VAL A 151 -11.94 13.79 -3.73
C VAL A 151 -13.31 13.80 -3.04
N ASP A 152 -14.37 13.44 -3.77
CA ASP A 152 -15.76 13.42 -3.28
C ASP A 152 -16.22 12.05 -2.77
N TRP A 153 -15.33 11.05 -2.71
CA TRP A 153 -15.63 9.75 -2.13
C TRP A 153 -15.51 9.79 -0.60
N ASN A 154 -16.29 8.97 0.08
CA ASN A 154 -16.03 8.61 1.46
C ASN A 154 -14.78 7.73 1.53
N PHE A 155 -14.00 7.87 2.59
CA PHE A 155 -12.81 7.05 2.81
C PHE A 155 -12.77 6.51 4.22
N VAL A 156 -12.31 5.27 4.33
CA VAL A 156 -11.77 4.69 5.55
C VAL A 156 -10.37 4.16 5.23
N VAL A 157 -9.35 4.78 5.79
CA VAL A 157 -7.98 4.30 5.69
C VAL A 157 -7.71 3.40 6.90
N ILE A 158 -7.63 2.10 6.66
CA ILE A 158 -7.28 1.10 7.65
C ILE A 158 -5.76 1.13 7.76
N THR A 159 -5.25 1.74 8.81
CA THR A 159 -3.83 1.94 9.02
C THR A 159 -3.13 0.62 9.31
N TYR A 160 -1.80 0.60 9.18
CA TYR A 160 -1.02 -0.62 9.34
C TYR A 160 0.14 -0.42 10.32
N ALA A 161 0.19 -1.27 11.33
CA ALA A 161 1.20 -1.24 12.37
C ALA A 161 1.43 -2.61 13.03
N THR A 162 1.23 -3.73 12.30
CA THR A 162 1.24 -5.08 12.89
C THR A 162 2.15 -6.07 12.18
N GLY A 163 2.59 -5.81 10.94
CA GLY A 163 3.55 -6.66 10.23
C GLY A 163 2.99 -7.98 9.69
N ASP A 164 1.67 -8.11 9.45
CA ASP A 164 0.97 -9.38 9.23
C ASP A 164 -0.04 -9.35 8.06
N PHE A 165 0.10 -8.42 7.12
CA PHE A 165 -0.82 -8.21 6.00
C PHE A 165 -2.30 -8.07 6.41
N HIS A 166 -2.57 -7.50 7.61
CA HIS A 166 -3.90 -7.32 8.21
C HIS A 166 -4.66 -8.61 8.55
N VAL A 167 -3.99 -9.76 8.67
CA VAL A 167 -4.66 -11.07 8.89
C VAL A 167 -4.25 -11.78 10.19
N GLY A 168 -3.22 -11.28 10.89
CA GLY A 168 -2.72 -11.90 12.12
C GLY A 168 -3.63 -11.70 13.33
N ARG A 169 -3.56 -12.63 14.30
CA ARG A 169 -4.37 -12.65 15.53
C ARG A 169 -3.61 -13.03 16.78
N GLY A 170 -2.30 -13.12 16.75
CA GLY A 170 -1.56 -13.67 17.88
C GLY A 170 -0.38 -12.87 18.34
N ASP A 171 0.02 -13.15 19.56
CA ASP A 171 1.24 -12.64 20.13
C ASP A 171 2.43 -13.50 19.71
N PHE A 172 3.52 -12.86 19.36
CA PHE A 172 4.77 -13.49 18.99
C PHE A 172 5.90 -13.00 19.88
N LEU A 173 6.41 -13.90 20.72
CA LEU A 173 7.57 -13.62 21.57
C LEU A 173 8.85 -13.70 20.71
N TYR A 174 9.65 -12.66 20.77
CA TYR A 174 10.95 -12.62 20.08
C TYR A 174 12.02 -12.00 20.97
N THR A 175 13.28 -12.19 20.58
CA THR A 175 14.42 -11.52 21.22
C THR A 175 14.84 -10.34 20.37
N SER A 176 14.81 -9.14 20.92
CA SER A 176 15.26 -7.91 20.28
C SER A 176 16.78 -7.89 20.08
N GLU A 177 17.29 -6.95 19.30
CA GLU A 177 18.73 -6.86 18.98
C GLU A 177 19.60 -6.60 20.21
N ASP A 178 19.07 -5.97 21.25
CA ASP A 178 19.73 -5.74 22.53
C ASP A 178 19.56 -6.89 23.55
N GLY A 179 18.97 -8.00 23.12
CA GLY A 179 18.82 -9.24 23.89
C GLY A 179 17.61 -9.30 24.82
N ARG A 180 16.72 -8.31 24.80
CA ARG A 180 15.49 -8.33 25.60
C ARG A 180 14.43 -9.23 24.96
N GLN A 181 13.61 -9.86 25.81
CA GLN A 181 12.39 -10.53 25.36
C GLN A 181 11.29 -9.49 25.13
N GLU A 182 10.73 -9.47 23.95
CA GLU A 182 9.65 -8.55 23.56
C GLU A 182 8.52 -9.31 22.88
N ILE A 183 7.35 -8.70 22.81
CA ILE A 183 6.17 -9.27 22.16
C ILE A 183 5.80 -8.38 20.97
N LEU A 184 5.65 -9.01 19.80
CA LEU A 184 4.98 -8.41 18.67
C LEU A 184 3.52 -8.88 18.65
N HIS A 185 2.60 -7.94 18.74
CA HIS A 185 1.18 -8.19 18.66
C HIS A 185 0.73 -8.21 17.20
N PHE A 186 0.57 -9.40 16.63
CA PHE A 186 -0.05 -9.56 15.33
C PHE A 186 -1.58 -9.41 15.48
N HIS A 187 -2.05 -8.19 15.42
CA HIS A 187 -3.43 -7.82 15.69
C HIS A 187 -4.18 -7.32 14.44
N GLY A 188 -3.61 -7.56 13.26
CA GLY A 188 -4.12 -7.02 12.01
C GLY A 188 -5.56 -7.38 11.70
N TYR A 189 -5.98 -8.61 12.03
CA TYR A 189 -7.36 -9.04 11.77
C TYR A 189 -8.36 -8.42 12.74
N GLU A 190 -8.05 -8.29 14.02
CA GLU A 190 -8.89 -7.57 14.99
C GLU A 190 -8.99 -6.09 14.60
N ASN A 191 -7.87 -5.45 14.24
CA ASN A 191 -7.84 -4.08 13.78
C ASN A 191 -8.73 -3.89 12.53
N PHE A 192 -8.67 -4.82 11.59
CA PHE A 192 -9.57 -4.87 10.44
C PHE A 192 -11.04 -4.98 10.87
N ARG A 193 -11.38 -5.92 11.76
CA ARG A 193 -12.75 -6.12 12.21
C ARG A 193 -13.33 -4.87 12.89
N GLU A 194 -12.58 -4.23 13.77
CA GLU A 194 -12.99 -2.98 14.43
C GLU A 194 -13.11 -1.82 13.43
N SER A 195 -12.18 -1.74 12.46
CA SER A 195 -12.25 -0.76 11.38
C SER A 195 -13.51 -0.92 10.53
N MET A 196 -13.88 -2.15 10.23
CA MET A 196 -15.10 -2.44 9.45
C MET A 196 -16.39 -2.12 10.21
N LYS A 197 -16.44 -2.38 11.53
CA LYS A 197 -17.60 -1.95 12.37
C LYS A 197 -17.79 -0.43 12.30
N ALA A 198 -16.69 0.31 12.41
CA ALA A 198 -16.71 1.77 12.27
C ALA A 198 -17.13 2.21 10.85
N ALA A 199 -16.58 1.55 9.81
CA ALA A 199 -16.90 1.84 8.41
C ALA A 199 -18.41 1.66 8.11
N VAL A 200 -19.00 0.56 8.52
CA VAL A 200 -20.45 0.29 8.33
C VAL A 200 -21.31 1.28 9.11
N SER A 201 -20.92 1.62 10.34
CA SER A 201 -21.64 2.62 11.14
C SER A 201 -21.66 4.01 10.49
N LEU A 202 -20.55 4.41 9.86
CA LEU A 202 -20.41 5.74 9.24
C LEU A 202 -20.93 5.78 7.79
N PHE A 203 -20.76 4.70 7.06
CA PHE A 203 -21.04 4.59 5.61
C PHE A 203 -21.79 3.29 5.29
N PRO A 204 -23.04 3.10 5.74
CA PRO A 204 -23.71 1.79 5.74
C PRO A 204 -24.08 1.27 4.35
N ASN A 205 -24.36 2.13 3.39
CA ASN A 205 -24.91 1.72 2.07
C ASN A 205 -24.16 2.39 0.91
N PRO A 206 -22.92 2.01 0.63
CA PRO A 206 -22.20 2.59 -0.47
C PRO A 206 -22.79 2.13 -1.82
N SER A 207 -22.97 3.07 -2.74
CA SER A 207 -23.41 2.76 -4.11
C SER A 207 -22.31 2.12 -4.95
N LYS A 208 -21.05 2.40 -4.60
CA LYS A 208 -19.84 1.77 -5.14
C LYS A 208 -18.84 1.56 -4.01
N LEU A 209 -18.14 0.44 -4.06
CA LEU A 209 -17.08 0.09 -3.12
C LEU A 209 -15.75 -0.10 -3.87
N LEU A 210 -14.76 0.68 -3.51
CA LEU A 210 -13.37 0.47 -3.89
C LEU A 210 -12.63 -0.11 -2.69
N ILE A 211 -12.20 -1.37 -2.78
CA ILE A 211 -11.32 -2.01 -1.81
C ILE A 211 -9.92 -1.94 -2.37
N ALA A 212 -9.11 -1.09 -1.79
CA ALA A 212 -7.79 -0.76 -2.31
C ALA A 212 -6.70 -0.96 -1.25
N GLY A 213 -5.48 -1.16 -1.68
CA GLY A 213 -4.33 -1.22 -0.78
C GLY A 213 -3.02 -1.08 -1.53
N ASP A 214 -1.99 -0.67 -0.81
CA ASP A 214 -0.63 -0.55 -1.32
C ASP A 214 0.35 -1.38 -0.48
N SER A 215 1.41 -1.90 -1.10
CA SER A 215 2.44 -2.69 -0.41
C SER A 215 1.81 -3.80 0.45
N ALA A 216 2.11 -3.87 1.75
CA ALA A 216 1.49 -4.82 2.68
C ALA A 216 -0.06 -4.79 2.65
N GLY A 217 -0.66 -3.62 2.48
CA GLY A 217 -2.11 -3.47 2.35
C GLY A 217 -2.67 -4.02 1.03
N ALA A 218 -1.87 -4.05 -0.03
CA ALA A 218 -2.27 -4.66 -1.29
C ALA A 218 -2.48 -6.18 -1.18
N PHE A 219 -1.73 -6.85 -0.29
CA PHE A 219 -1.93 -8.27 0.04
C PHE A 219 -3.25 -8.50 0.80
N ALA A 220 -3.67 -7.54 1.64
CA ALA A 220 -4.93 -7.62 2.36
C ALA A 220 -6.17 -7.59 1.43
N VAL A 221 -6.06 -6.96 0.26
CA VAL A 221 -7.18 -6.84 -0.68
C VAL A 221 -7.77 -8.20 -1.04
N PRO A 222 -7.05 -9.17 -1.61
CA PRO A 222 -7.63 -10.48 -1.89
C PRO A 222 -7.97 -11.27 -0.63
N ALA A 223 -7.20 -11.14 0.45
CA ALA A 223 -7.42 -11.88 1.68
C ALA A 223 -8.74 -11.51 2.38
N LEU A 224 -9.11 -10.22 2.37
CA LEU A 224 -10.22 -9.71 3.19
C LEU A 224 -11.47 -9.31 2.40
N SER A 225 -11.38 -9.17 1.07
CA SER A 225 -12.51 -8.70 0.24
C SER A 225 -13.74 -9.61 0.33
N GLY A 226 -13.56 -10.92 0.46
CA GLY A 226 -14.66 -11.85 0.67
C GLY A 226 -15.45 -11.55 1.94
N ILE A 227 -14.75 -11.37 3.06
CA ILE A 227 -15.35 -11.03 4.36
C ILE A 227 -16.05 -9.67 4.29
N ILE A 228 -15.40 -8.67 3.66
CA ILE A 228 -15.98 -7.34 3.50
C ILE A 228 -17.31 -7.40 2.77
N THR A 229 -17.38 -8.17 1.70
CA THR A 229 -18.58 -8.22 0.85
C THR A 229 -19.65 -9.17 1.35
N ASP A 230 -19.31 -10.15 2.15
CA ASP A 230 -20.29 -11.10 2.66
C ASP A 230 -20.88 -10.67 4.01
N GLU A 231 -20.05 -10.05 4.89
CA GLU A 231 -20.47 -9.73 6.25
C GLU A 231 -20.80 -8.25 6.45
N PHE A 232 -20.07 -7.33 5.79
CA PHE A 232 -20.16 -5.90 6.08
C PHE A 232 -20.96 -5.13 5.03
N TYR A 233 -20.83 -5.48 3.76
CA TYR A 233 -21.50 -4.82 2.64
C TYR A 233 -22.15 -5.82 1.67
N PRO A 234 -23.03 -6.73 2.15
CA PRO A 234 -23.60 -7.81 1.32
C PRO A 234 -24.46 -7.29 0.16
N ASP A 235 -25.05 -6.11 0.30
CA ASP A 235 -25.92 -5.52 -0.71
C ASP A 235 -25.19 -4.69 -1.77
N CYS A 236 -23.91 -4.34 -1.54
CA CYS A 236 -23.16 -3.61 -2.53
C CYS A 236 -22.76 -4.51 -3.70
N ARG A 237 -23.17 -4.15 -4.93
CA ARG A 237 -22.91 -4.93 -6.15
C ARG A 237 -21.81 -4.37 -7.04
N ASP A 238 -21.50 -3.09 -6.91
CA ASP A 238 -20.51 -2.39 -7.72
C ASP A 238 -19.18 -2.29 -6.93
N ILE A 239 -18.32 -3.32 -7.10
CA ILE A 239 -17.12 -3.50 -6.28
C ILE A 239 -15.89 -3.60 -7.17
N THR A 240 -14.90 -2.77 -6.84
CA THR A 240 -13.59 -2.77 -7.50
C THR A 240 -12.52 -3.11 -6.48
N LEU A 241 -11.65 -4.07 -6.80
CA LEU A 241 -10.47 -4.43 -6.03
C LEU A 241 -9.24 -3.80 -6.68
N PHE A 242 -8.40 -3.16 -5.90
CA PHE A 242 -7.17 -2.56 -6.41
C PHE A 242 -5.99 -2.86 -5.48
N SER A 243 -4.96 -3.50 -6.02
CA SER A 243 -3.72 -3.82 -5.32
C SER A 243 -2.54 -3.14 -6.00
N ASP A 244 -1.80 -2.29 -5.26
CA ASP A 244 -0.59 -1.61 -5.73
C ASP A 244 0.65 -2.20 -5.07
N SER A 245 1.52 -2.83 -5.86
CA SER A 245 2.84 -3.35 -5.45
C SER A 245 2.77 -4.49 -4.41
N ALA A 246 2.12 -5.60 -4.77
CA ALA A 246 2.03 -6.82 -3.94
C ALA A 246 2.74 -8.00 -4.62
N GLN A 247 4.06 -8.08 -4.46
CA GLN A 247 4.86 -9.21 -4.96
C GLN A 247 6.01 -9.52 -4.00
N LEU A 248 5.90 -10.64 -3.29
CA LEU A 248 6.99 -11.15 -2.45
C LEU A 248 6.86 -12.67 -2.37
N LEU A 249 7.79 -13.37 -3.03
CA LEU A 249 7.83 -14.84 -3.03
C LEU A 249 8.57 -15.35 -1.79
N TYR A 250 7.89 -16.20 -1.00
CA TYR A 250 8.48 -16.81 0.18
C TYR A 250 7.86 -18.19 0.41
N LYS A 251 8.68 -19.21 0.42
CA LYS A 251 8.24 -20.63 0.51
C LYS A 251 7.48 -20.98 1.79
N ASP A 252 7.68 -20.25 2.86
CA ASP A 252 7.15 -20.56 4.20
C ASP A 252 5.93 -19.69 4.58
N TRP A 253 5.24 -19.05 3.63
CA TRP A 253 4.06 -18.21 3.92
C TRP A 253 2.99 -18.95 4.71
N ARG A 254 2.67 -20.19 4.35
CA ARG A 254 1.67 -21.00 5.07
C ARG A 254 2.05 -21.19 6.53
N GLN A 255 3.31 -21.52 6.81
CA GLN A 255 3.81 -21.68 8.15
C GLN A 255 3.83 -20.34 8.90
N THR A 256 4.28 -19.28 8.26
CA THR A 256 4.28 -17.92 8.82
C THR A 256 2.89 -17.49 9.23
N ALA A 257 1.91 -17.61 8.35
CA ALA A 257 0.53 -17.21 8.65
C ALA A 257 -0.07 -18.04 9.78
N ARG A 258 0.19 -19.36 9.81
CA ARG A 258 -0.36 -20.27 10.84
C ARG A 258 0.35 -20.13 12.18
N ASP A 259 1.69 -20.14 12.19
CA ASP A 259 2.46 -20.37 13.42
C ASP A 259 3.02 -19.07 14.02
N ILE A 260 3.29 -18.05 13.19
CA ILE A 260 3.84 -16.76 13.62
C ILE A 260 2.74 -15.72 13.78
N TRP A 261 1.99 -15.44 12.73
CA TRP A 261 0.88 -14.49 12.78
C TRP A 261 -0.33 -15.02 13.53
N LYS A 262 -0.42 -16.35 13.75
CA LYS A 262 -1.60 -17.01 14.36
C LYS A 262 -2.90 -16.67 13.64
N ALA A 263 -2.82 -16.45 12.34
CA ALA A 263 -3.96 -16.11 11.52
C ALA A 263 -5.01 -17.22 11.52
N ASP A 264 -6.27 -16.87 11.32
CA ASP A 264 -7.36 -17.85 11.22
C ASP A 264 -7.13 -18.81 10.05
N LYS A 265 -7.71 -20.01 10.17
CA LYS A 265 -7.55 -21.10 9.20
C LYS A 265 -7.82 -20.67 7.75
N GLN A 266 -8.84 -19.83 7.54
CA GLN A 266 -9.20 -19.31 6.22
C GLN A 266 -8.08 -18.52 5.51
N PHE A 267 -7.11 -17.98 6.24
CA PHE A 267 -6.00 -17.22 5.66
C PHE A 267 -4.78 -18.07 5.34
N TRP A 268 -4.53 -19.16 6.06
CA TRP A 268 -3.35 -19.99 5.82
C TRP A 268 -3.66 -21.31 5.08
N GLU A 269 -4.91 -21.81 5.12
CA GLU A 269 -5.27 -23.05 4.44
C GLU A 269 -5.12 -22.95 2.92
N PRO A 270 -5.50 -21.83 2.26
CA PRO A 270 -5.35 -21.66 0.82
C PRO A 270 -3.90 -21.50 0.33
N LEU A 271 -2.92 -21.30 1.23
CA LEU A 271 -1.54 -21.04 0.84
C LEU A 271 -0.84 -22.34 0.44
N HIS A 272 -0.65 -22.53 -0.86
CA HIS A 272 -0.07 -23.73 -1.45
C HIS A 272 1.23 -23.48 -2.22
N THR A 273 1.50 -22.20 -2.57
CA THR A 273 2.68 -21.80 -3.33
C THR A 273 3.57 -20.85 -2.50
N ASP A 274 4.63 -20.37 -3.11
CA ASP A 274 5.48 -19.31 -2.53
C ASP A 274 4.91 -17.91 -2.75
N ASN A 275 3.78 -17.79 -3.48
CA ASN A 275 3.12 -16.50 -3.77
C ASN A 275 1.77 -16.40 -3.06
N ILE A 276 1.81 -15.93 -1.82
CA ILE A 276 0.63 -15.72 -0.97
C ILE A 276 -0.46 -14.86 -1.64
N PHE A 277 -0.07 -13.88 -2.46
CA PHE A 277 -1.01 -13.00 -3.13
C PHE A 277 -1.83 -13.73 -4.20
N LEU A 278 -1.17 -14.57 -5.00
CA LEU A 278 -1.84 -15.40 -6.01
C LEU A 278 -2.75 -16.44 -5.35
N ASP A 279 -2.30 -17.08 -4.28
CA ASP A 279 -3.09 -18.07 -3.55
C ASP A 279 -4.38 -17.44 -3.00
N TRP A 280 -4.30 -16.26 -2.38
CA TRP A 280 -5.48 -15.55 -1.89
C TRP A 280 -6.42 -15.06 -3.00
N TYR A 281 -5.87 -14.58 -4.13
CA TYR A 281 -6.71 -14.24 -5.29
C TYR A 281 -7.41 -15.46 -5.89
N GLY A 282 -6.69 -16.57 -6.00
CA GLY A 282 -7.26 -17.83 -6.47
C GLY A 282 -8.43 -18.30 -5.60
N GLU A 283 -8.26 -18.29 -4.28
CA GLU A 283 -9.32 -18.65 -3.32
C GLU A 283 -10.51 -17.69 -3.40
N LEU A 284 -10.25 -16.37 -3.39
CA LEU A 284 -11.30 -15.35 -3.47
C LEU A 284 -12.16 -15.52 -4.71
N LEU A 285 -11.54 -15.67 -5.89
CA LEU A 285 -12.28 -15.70 -7.16
C LEU A 285 -12.89 -17.07 -7.46
N SER A 286 -12.33 -18.16 -6.93
CA SER A 286 -12.94 -19.48 -7.05
C SER A 286 -14.28 -19.58 -6.31
N THR A 287 -14.39 -18.88 -5.18
CA THR A 287 -15.59 -18.88 -4.34
C THR A 287 -16.58 -17.76 -4.69
N ARG A 288 -16.13 -16.71 -5.40
CA ARG A 288 -16.94 -15.54 -5.78
C ARG A 288 -16.65 -15.10 -7.22
N PRO A 289 -16.94 -15.96 -8.20
CA PRO A 289 -16.75 -15.64 -9.60
C PRO A 289 -17.56 -14.40 -9.99
N ASP A 290 -17.03 -13.56 -10.87
CA ASP A 290 -17.69 -12.37 -11.44
C ASP A 290 -18.17 -11.31 -10.41
N ARG A 291 -17.77 -11.45 -9.14
CA ARG A 291 -18.19 -10.53 -8.08
C ARG A 291 -17.45 -9.19 -8.13
N PHE A 292 -16.25 -9.16 -8.68
CA PHE A 292 -15.32 -8.07 -8.56
C PHE A 292 -14.75 -7.62 -9.91
N ARG A 293 -14.52 -6.32 -10.06
CA ARG A 293 -13.54 -5.80 -11.00
C ARG A 293 -12.19 -5.80 -10.33
N CYS A 294 -11.23 -6.51 -10.90
CA CYS A 294 -9.90 -6.68 -10.31
C CYS A 294 -8.86 -5.82 -11.04
N LEU A 295 -8.06 -5.10 -10.28
CA LEU A 295 -7.01 -4.21 -10.76
C LEU A 295 -5.71 -4.51 -10.01
N TYR A 296 -4.61 -4.54 -10.76
CA TYR A 296 -3.28 -4.69 -10.20
C TYR A 296 -2.33 -3.65 -10.78
N ALA A 297 -1.57 -3.00 -9.92
CA ALA A 297 -0.50 -2.09 -10.33
C ALA A 297 0.85 -2.53 -9.75
N SER A 298 1.91 -2.27 -10.48
CA SER A 298 3.29 -2.45 -10.03
C SER A 298 4.25 -1.59 -10.84
N THR A 299 5.48 -1.49 -10.37
CA THR A 299 6.58 -0.92 -11.13
C THR A 299 7.57 -2.02 -11.53
N THR A 300 8.26 -1.83 -12.67
CA THR A 300 9.03 -2.91 -13.31
C THR A 300 10.19 -3.46 -12.46
N HIS A 301 10.85 -2.62 -11.66
CA HIS A 301 12.07 -2.94 -10.91
C HIS A 301 12.00 -2.38 -9.50
N ASP A 302 10.89 -2.63 -8.82
CA ASP A 302 10.59 -2.10 -7.48
C ASP A 302 11.77 -2.28 -6.53
N TYR A 303 12.35 -1.16 -6.08
CA TYR A 303 13.58 -1.16 -5.27
C TYR A 303 13.38 -1.83 -3.91
N LEU A 304 12.21 -1.63 -3.27
CA LEU A 304 11.95 -2.14 -1.92
C LEU A 304 11.59 -3.62 -1.96
N LEU A 305 10.70 -4.02 -2.85
CA LEU A 305 10.31 -5.43 -2.98
C LEU A 305 11.49 -6.28 -3.48
N SER A 306 12.36 -5.75 -4.35
CA SER A 306 13.60 -6.44 -4.72
C SER A 306 14.59 -6.55 -3.56
N THR A 307 14.67 -5.55 -2.66
CA THR A 307 15.45 -5.66 -1.43
C THR A 307 14.93 -6.79 -0.52
N PHE A 308 13.61 -6.87 -0.33
CA PHE A 308 12.99 -7.95 0.46
C PHE A 308 13.17 -9.31 -0.22
N LEU A 309 13.05 -9.38 -1.55
CA LEU A 309 13.33 -10.59 -2.32
C LEU A 309 14.76 -11.09 -2.08
N ASN A 310 15.75 -10.20 -2.14
CA ASN A 310 17.15 -10.56 -1.90
C ASN A 310 17.38 -11.03 -0.45
N ASP A 311 16.72 -10.41 0.51
CA ASP A 311 16.82 -10.84 1.91
C ASP A 311 16.19 -12.22 2.13
N VAL A 312 15.03 -12.49 1.56
CA VAL A 312 14.39 -13.82 1.61
C VAL A 312 15.28 -14.89 1.02
N MET A 313 15.87 -14.63 -0.17
CA MET A 313 16.68 -15.59 -0.90
C MET A 313 18.09 -15.75 -0.36
N ASN A 314 18.77 -14.65 -0.05
CA ASN A 314 20.20 -14.60 0.16
C ASN A 314 20.60 -14.07 1.56
N LYS A 315 19.62 -13.69 2.40
CA LYS A 315 19.85 -13.03 3.71
C LYS A 315 20.66 -11.73 3.58
N SER A 316 20.39 -10.99 2.52
CA SER A 316 21.03 -9.73 2.20
C SER A 316 20.01 -8.64 1.99
N TYR A 317 19.90 -7.72 2.96
CA TYR A 317 18.98 -6.57 2.90
C TYR A 317 19.58 -5.46 2.01
N SER A 318 19.58 -5.72 0.70
CA SER A 318 20.11 -4.82 -0.33
C SER A 318 19.50 -5.16 -1.69
N THR A 319 19.62 -4.25 -2.65
CA THR A 319 19.23 -4.50 -4.03
C THR A 319 20.27 -3.98 -5.01
N ASP A 320 20.34 -4.59 -6.17
CA ASP A 320 21.13 -4.19 -7.31
C ASP A 320 20.40 -4.51 -8.62
N SER A 321 21.02 -4.24 -9.75
CA SER A 321 20.42 -4.47 -11.06
C SER A 321 20.09 -5.94 -11.33
N ALA A 322 20.88 -6.87 -10.79
CA ALA A 322 20.65 -8.31 -10.99
C ALA A 322 19.43 -8.79 -10.21
N VAL A 323 19.30 -8.34 -8.95
CA VAL A 323 18.13 -8.64 -8.09
C VAL A 323 16.87 -7.98 -8.66
N GLN A 324 16.97 -6.73 -9.10
CA GLN A 324 15.87 -6.01 -9.74
C GLN A 324 15.43 -6.69 -11.05
N GLY A 325 16.37 -7.21 -11.83
CA GLY A 325 16.07 -8.01 -13.02
C GLY A 325 15.39 -9.36 -12.67
N LEU A 326 15.76 -9.98 -11.55
CA LEU A 326 15.03 -11.17 -11.06
C LEU A 326 13.60 -10.81 -10.65
N PHE A 327 13.41 -9.72 -9.91
CA PHE A 327 12.08 -9.21 -9.56
C PHE A 327 11.23 -8.95 -10.80
N TYR A 328 11.81 -8.33 -11.84
CA TYR A 328 11.13 -8.07 -13.10
C TYR A 328 10.63 -9.36 -13.78
N ARG A 329 11.45 -10.41 -13.86
CA ARG A 329 11.02 -11.71 -14.41
C ARG A 329 9.90 -12.35 -13.59
N GLN A 330 9.97 -12.25 -12.28
CA GLN A 330 8.89 -12.72 -11.40
C GLN A 330 7.61 -11.91 -11.59
N LEU A 331 7.71 -10.59 -11.84
CA LEU A 331 6.55 -9.74 -12.15
C LEU A 331 5.88 -10.16 -13.46
N GLN A 332 6.67 -10.44 -14.50
CA GLN A 332 6.15 -10.95 -15.78
C GLN A 332 5.35 -12.25 -15.57
N GLU A 333 5.90 -13.18 -14.80
CA GLU A 333 5.23 -14.44 -14.48
C GLU A 333 3.98 -14.21 -13.63
N MET A 334 4.04 -13.35 -12.61
CA MET A 334 2.91 -13.03 -11.75
C MET A 334 1.75 -12.41 -12.53
N VAL A 335 2.02 -11.46 -13.42
CA VAL A 335 0.98 -10.83 -14.27
C VAL A 335 0.33 -11.87 -15.18
N ARG A 336 1.12 -12.81 -15.75
CA ARG A 336 0.61 -13.91 -16.56
C ARG A 336 -0.32 -14.84 -15.75
N GLN A 337 0.06 -15.18 -14.52
CA GLN A 337 -0.75 -16.01 -13.62
C GLN A 337 -2.02 -15.28 -13.17
N LEU A 338 -1.93 -14.01 -12.80
CA LEU A 338 -3.10 -13.20 -12.48
C LEU A 338 -4.09 -13.12 -13.63
N ARG A 339 -3.60 -12.96 -14.86
CA ARG A 339 -4.45 -12.99 -16.07
C ARG A 339 -5.13 -14.35 -16.27
N SER A 340 -4.46 -15.45 -15.92
CA SER A 340 -5.04 -16.79 -15.96
C SER A 340 -6.14 -16.98 -14.92
N ILE A 341 -5.93 -16.47 -13.69
CA ILE A 341 -6.89 -16.55 -12.59
C ILE A 341 -8.08 -15.61 -12.84
N CYS A 342 -7.83 -14.44 -13.37
CA CYS A 342 -8.82 -13.39 -13.65
C CYS A 342 -8.61 -12.80 -15.05
N PRO A 343 -9.21 -13.36 -16.11
CA PRO A 343 -9.02 -12.88 -17.49
C PRO A 343 -9.42 -11.41 -17.69
N GLY A 344 -10.35 -10.91 -16.91
CA GLY A 344 -10.81 -9.52 -16.92
C GLY A 344 -10.02 -8.56 -16.02
N MET A 345 -8.96 -8.99 -15.37
CA MET A 345 -8.11 -8.11 -14.55
C MET A 345 -7.40 -7.08 -15.44
N ALA A 346 -7.41 -5.81 -15.03
CA ALA A 346 -6.66 -4.75 -15.71
C ALA A 346 -5.39 -4.41 -14.93
N PHE A 347 -4.34 -4.08 -15.66
CA PHE A 347 -3.00 -3.83 -15.14
C PHE A 347 -2.54 -2.41 -15.40
N PHE A 348 -1.81 -1.85 -14.43
CA PHE A 348 -1.10 -0.58 -14.57
C PHE A 348 0.37 -0.82 -14.21
N ILE A 349 1.23 -0.86 -15.23
CA ILE A 349 2.66 -1.08 -15.05
C ILE A 349 3.42 0.20 -15.39
N SER A 350 4.36 0.59 -14.55
CA SER A 350 5.18 1.77 -14.80
C SER A 350 6.66 1.52 -14.57
N ASP A 351 7.51 2.37 -15.15
CA ASP A 351 8.97 2.34 -15.04
C ASP A 351 9.53 3.59 -14.33
N TRP A 352 8.70 4.25 -13.51
CA TRP A 352 9.08 5.46 -12.80
C TRP A 352 10.25 5.22 -11.87
N LYS A 353 11.33 5.97 -12.06
CA LYS A 353 12.57 5.76 -11.33
C LYS A 353 12.44 6.15 -9.86
N HIS A 354 13.10 5.37 -9.02
CA HIS A 354 13.24 5.69 -7.62
C HIS A 354 14.00 7.01 -7.43
N LEU A 355 13.58 7.81 -6.45
CA LEU A 355 14.12 9.17 -6.25
C LEU A 355 15.53 9.18 -5.63
N VAL A 356 15.99 8.07 -5.05
CA VAL A 356 17.35 7.93 -4.51
C VAL A 356 18.23 7.20 -5.51
N PRO A 357 19.06 7.90 -6.30
CA PRO A 357 19.81 7.29 -7.40
C PRO A 357 20.75 6.16 -6.98
N SER A 358 21.25 6.20 -5.75
CA SER A 358 22.18 5.18 -5.22
C SER A 358 21.57 3.80 -5.02
N GLN A 359 20.23 3.69 -4.95
CA GLN A 359 19.53 2.42 -4.81
C GLN A 359 19.11 1.82 -6.15
N GLY A 360 19.05 2.63 -7.20
CA GLY A 360 18.56 2.19 -8.52
C GLY A 360 17.09 1.77 -8.48
N GLY A 361 16.64 1.07 -9.51
CA GLY A 361 15.29 0.53 -9.61
C GLY A 361 14.20 1.57 -9.88
N THR A 362 12.98 1.16 -9.64
CA THR A 362 11.76 1.96 -9.79
C THR A 362 11.09 2.19 -8.43
N VAL A 363 10.16 3.14 -8.37
CA VAL A 363 9.46 3.48 -7.12
C VAL A 363 8.70 2.28 -6.55
N HIS A 364 8.57 2.23 -5.24
CA HIS A 364 7.68 1.32 -4.54
C HIS A 364 6.34 2.01 -4.31
N THR A 365 5.26 1.44 -4.84
CA THR A 365 3.89 1.98 -4.84
C THR A 365 3.75 3.33 -5.57
N ALA A 366 2.55 3.67 -5.99
CA ALA A 366 2.27 4.94 -6.65
C ALA A 366 0.97 5.59 -6.17
N VAL A 367 0.01 4.79 -5.70
CA VAL A 367 -1.36 5.24 -5.40
C VAL A 367 -1.43 6.28 -4.28
N ARG A 368 -0.56 6.20 -3.28
CA ARG A 368 -0.42 7.20 -2.20
C ARG A 368 0.87 7.99 -2.31
N GLN A 369 1.23 8.40 -3.54
CA GLN A 369 2.42 9.15 -3.84
C GLN A 369 2.12 10.25 -4.87
N PRO A 370 3.00 11.22 -5.07
CA PRO A 370 2.87 12.19 -6.16
C PRO A 370 2.79 11.53 -7.55
N PHE A 371 3.33 10.31 -7.70
CA PHE A 371 3.27 9.49 -8.91
C PHE A 371 1.84 9.12 -9.31
N PHE A 372 0.86 9.17 -8.40
CA PHE A 372 -0.54 8.91 -8.67
C PHE A 372 -1.09 9.75 -9.84
N TYR A 373 -0.58 10.98 -9.99
CA TYR A 373 -0.99 11.91 -11.04
C TYR A 373 -0.01 11.98 -12.23
N LEU A 374 1.11 11.26 -12.14
CA LEU A 374 2.09 11.28 -13.21
C LEU A 374 1.58 10.48 -14.41
N LYS A 375 1.72 11.04 -15.61
CA LYS A 375 1.33 10.39 -16.84
C LYS A 375 2.36 9.35 -17.27
N THR A 376 1.89 8.19 -17.72
CA THR A 376 2.69 7.18 -18.41
C THR A 376 3.02 7.63 -19.85
N ARG A 377 3.76 6.81 -20.58
CA ARG A 377 4.01 7.02 -22.02
C ARG A 377 2.72 7.02 -22.85
N GLU A 378 1.70 6.30 -22.41
CA GLU A 378 0.36 6.27 -23.00
C GLU A 378 -0.49 7.50 -22.64
N ASN A 379 0.10 8.49 -21.94
CA ASN A 379 -0.56 9.73 -21.49
C ASN A 379 -1.74 9.50 -20.52
N ILE A 380 -1.70 8.45 -19.76
CA ILE A 380 -2.71 8.09 -18.73
C ILE A 380 -2.03 8.08 -17.36
N SER A 381 -2.62 8.73 -16.37
CA SER A 381 -2.19 8.64 -14.97
C SER A 381 -2.90 7.50 -14.24
N MET A 382 -2.31 7.04 -13.14
CA MET A 382 -2.98 6.04 -12.27
C MET A 382 -4.30 6.58 -11.73
N ALA A 383 -4.41 7.88 -11.46
CA ALA A 383 -5.64 8.53 -11.00
C ALA A 383 -6.78 8.39 -12.03
N GLU A 384 -6.50 8.69 -13.30
CA GLU A 384 -7.46 8.56 -14.40
C GLU A 384 -7.83 7.10 -14.63
N TRP A 385 -6.83 6.22 -14.71
CA TRP A 385 -7.01 4.79 -14.92
C TRP A 385 -7.88 4.14 -13.84
N LEU A 386 -7.58 4.39 -12.56
CA LEU A 386 -8.33 3.83 -11.44
C LEU A 386 -9.76 4.39 -11.39
N SER A 387 -9.95 5.66 -11.69
CA SER A 387 -11.27 6.29 -11.77
C SER A 387 -12.14 5.71 -12.89
N ASP A 388 -11.54 5.52 -14.06
CA ASP A 388 -12.20 4.89 -15.19
C ASP A 388 -12.59 3.44 -14.89
N ALA A 389 -11.68 2.68 -14.28
CA ALA A 389 -11.95 1.31 -13.85
C ALA A 389 -13.05 1.22 -12.79
N ALA A 390 -13.09 2.13 -11.81
CA ALA A 390 -14.20 2.22 -10.84
C ALA A 390 -15.54 2.60 -11.50
N CYS A 391 -15.50 3.15 -12.72
CA CYS A 391 -16.69 3.40 -13.55
C CYS A 391 -16.97 2.27 -14.58
N GLY A 392 -16.23 1.17 -14.53
CA GLY A 392 -16.43 0.00 -15.39
C GLY A 392 -15.65 0.02 -16.70
N LYS A 393 -14.75 0.98 -16.91
CA LYS A 393 -13.89 1.06 -18.10
C LYS A 393 -12.53 0.46 -17.79
N LEU A 394 -12.37 -0.83 -18.03
CA LEU A 394 -11.13 -1.56 -17.79
C LEU A 394 -10.22 -1.46 -19.02
N GLN A 395 -8.97 -1.12 -18.80
CA GLN A 395 -7.90 -1.13 -19.80
C GLN A 395 -6.56 -1.43 -19.15
N ASP A 396 -5.68 -2.03 -19.89
CA ASP A 396 -4.28 -2.21 -19.49
C ASP A 396 -3.48 -0.94 -19.82
N VAL A 397 -2.48 -0.63 -18.98
CA VAL A 397 -1.55 0.48 -19.18
C VAL A 397 -0.13 -0.01 -18.90
N GLY A 398 0.81 0.29 -19.81
CA GLY A 398 2.23 -0.01 -19.65
C GLY A 398 2.61 -1.49 -19.84
N MET A 399 1.76 -2.31 -20.45
CA MET A 399 2.05 -3.74 -20.66
C MET A 399 3.24 -3.99 -21.56
N GLU A 400 3.56 -3.07 -22.47
CA GLU A 400 4.74 -3.11 -23.32
C GLU A 400 6.05 -3.11 -22.50
N LEU A 401 6.01 -2.59 -21.27
CA LEU A 401 7.15 -2.62 -20.35
C LEU A 401 7.48 -4.04 -19.88
N LEU A 402 6.53 -4.96 -19.90
CA LEU A 402 6.72 -6.36 -19.56
C LEU A 402 7.09 -7.24 -20.76
N GLU A 403 6.98 -6.74 -21.98
CA GLU A 403 7.36 -7.45 -23.21
C GLU A 403 8.82 -7.25 -23.58
N GLN A 404 9.50 -6.30 -22.96
CA GLN A 404 10.91 -6.00 -23.24
C GLN A 404 11.78 -7.17 -22.77
N LYS A 405 12.54 -7.77 -23.72
CA LYS A 405 13.66 -8.63 -23.34
C LYS A 405 14.70 -7.74 -22.67
N GLU A 406 15.12 -8.10 -21.45
CA GLU A 406 16.30 -7.44 -20.87
C GLU A 406 17.40 -7.41 -21.92
N ALA A 407 17.89 -6.21 -22.25
CA ALA A 407 19.10 -6.09 -23.07
C ALA A 407 20.19 -6.81 -22.26
N GLY A 408 20.65 -7.94 -22.79
CA GLY A 408 21.61 -8.78 -22.11
C GLY A 408 22.82 -7.97 -21.63
N CYS A 409 23.14 -8.10 -20.35
CA CYS A 409 24.42 -7.64 -19.78
C CYS A 409 25.54 -8.52 -20.29
#